data_3595f4deec95d5add5e07810cdfe2ec4
#
_entry.id   3595f4deec95d5add5e07810cdfe2ec4
#
_cell.length_a   1.000
_cell.length_b   1.000
_cell.length_c   1.000
_cell.angle_alpha   90.00
_cell.angle_beta   90.00
_cell.angle_gamma   90.00
#
_symmetry.space_group_name_H-M   'P 1'
#
loop_
_entity.id
_entity.type
_entity.pdbx_description
1 polymer ?
#
loop_
_entity_poly.entity_id
_entity_poly.type
_entity_poly.pdbx_seq_one_letter_code
_entity_poly.pdbx_strand_id
1 'polypeptide(L)' 'MREKKLQCILSFKNTVDALEMEQIGKKRELSGRLIPLPSVISAGCGLAWTTEPENKDLTLSVLKEEGLKPASVHEIVF' A
#
# COMPACT_ATOMS: atom_id res chain seq x y z
N MET A 1 2.15 1.66 23.50
CA MET A 1 3.36 1.55 22.65
C MET A 1 3.13 0.54 21.55
N ARG A 2 3.54 0.89 20.34
CA ARG A 2 3.27 0.11 19.17
C ARG A 2 4.40 -0.88 18.91
N GLU A 3 4.05 -2.15 18.73
CA GLU A 3 5.04 -3.14 18.34
C GLU A 3 5.37 -2.98 16.86
N LYS A 4 6.64 -3.17 16.53
CA LYS A 4 7.07 -3.19 15.14
C LYS A 4 6.73 -4.55 14.54
N LYS A 5 6.10 -4.53 13.38
CA LYS A 5 5.71 -5.73 12.66
C LYS A 5 6.17 -5.66 11.23
N LEU A 6 6.40 -6.83 10.64
CA LEU A 6 6.61 -6.89 9.20
C LEU A 6 5.31 -6.47 8.51
N GLN A 7 5.40 -5.51 7.61
CA GLN A 7 4.26 -5.00 6.87
C GLN A 7 4.58 -4.94 5.39
N CYS A 8 3.55 -5.16 4.58
CA CYS A 8 3.64 -4.97 3.14
C CYS A 8 3.32 -3.52 2.82
N ILE A 9 4.22 -2.84 2.13
CA ILE A 9 4.07 -1.43 1.79
C ILE A 9 4.03 -1.28 0.28
N LEU A 10 2.98 -0.62 -0.20
CA LEU A 10 2.81 -0.34 -1.62
C LEU A 10 3.01 1.16 -1.82
N SER A 11 4.01 1.53 -2.60
CA SER A 11 4.22 2.93 -2.93
C SER A 11 3.53 3.27 -4.25
N PHE A 12 3.26 4.56 -4.48
CA PHE A 12 2.61 5.03 -5.69
C PHE A 12 3.38 6.18 -6.31
N LYS A 13 3.29 6.30 -7.62
CA LYS A 13 4.06 7.30 -8.37
C LYS A 13 3.51 8.71 -8.17
N ASN A 14 2.24 8.84 -7.81
CA ASN A 14 1.62 10.14 -7.59
C ASN A 14 0.47 10.02 -6.59
N THR A 15 -0.01 11.19 -6.14
CA THR A 15 -1.08 11.25 -5.14
C THR A 15 -2.41 10.70 -5.67
N VAL A 16 -2.68 10.88 -6.96
CA VAL A 16 -3.92 10.39 -7.55
C VAL A 16 -4.00 8.86 -7.43
N ASP A 17 -2.91 8.17 -7.73
CA ASP A 17 -2.88 6.71 -7.61
C ASP A 17 -3.03 6.27 -6.15
N ALA A 18 -2.40 7.00 -5.22
CA ALA A 18 -2.52 6.68 -3.80
C ALA A 18 -3.97 6.83 -3.31
N LEU A 19 -4.65 7.89 -3.74
CA LEU A 19 -6.04 8.10 -3.38
C LEU A 19 -6.96 7.06 -4.03
N GLU A 20 -6.64 6.65 -5.26
CA GLU A 20 -7.37 5.58 -5.93
C GLU A 20 -7.23 4.27 -5.15
N MET A 21 -6.03 3.98 -4.64
CA MET A 21 -5.81 2.82 -3.79
C MET A 21 -6.73 2.85 -2.57
N GLU A 22 -6.87 4.01 -1.95
CA GLU A 22 -7.75 4.16 -0.79
C GLU A 22 -9.21 3.85 -1.16
N GLN A 23 -9.66 4.34 -2.31
CA GLN A 23 -11.02 4.08 -2.79
C GLN A 23 -11.23 2.59 -3.07
N ILE A 24 -10.26 1.95 -3.71
CA ILE A 24 -10.32 0.52 -3.99
C ILE A 24 -10.36 -0.27 -2.69
N GLY A 25 -9.55 0.12 -1.71
CA GLY A 25 -9.53 -0.53 -0.42
C GLY A 25 -10.89 -0.50 0.27
N LYS A 26 -11.57 0.63 0.22
CA LYS A 26 -12.92 0.76 0.77
C LYS A 26 -13.94 -0.06 -0.01
N LYS A 27 -13.90 0.04 -1.33
CA LYS A 27 -14.85 -0.63 -2.21
C LYS A 27 -14.74 -2.15 -2.11
N ARG A 28 -13.53 -2.66 -2.04
CA ARG A 28 -13.26 -4.10 -2.01
C ARG A 28 -13.03 -4.64 -0.60
N GLU A 29 -13.22 -3.80 0.40
CA GLU A 29 -13.04 -4.16 1.82
C GLU A 29 -11.67 -4.78 2.11
N LEU A 30 -10.64 -4.20 1.51
CA LEU A 30 -9.27 -4.66 1.74
C LEU A 30 -8.78 -4.24 3.13
N SER A 31 -8.06 -5.14 3.78
CA SER A 31 -7.36 -4.83 5.02
C SER A 31 -6.19 -3.89 4.70
N GLY A 32 -5.99 -2.89 5.55
CA GLY A 32 -4.89 -1.95 5.36
C GLY A 32 -5.34 -0.51 5.39
N ARG A 33 -4.40 0.40 5.16
CA ARG A 33 -4.69 1.84 5.20
C ARG A 33 -3.62 2.63 4.47
N LEU A 34 -3.96 3.87 4.12
CA LEU A 34 -3.02 4.82 3.55
C LEU A 34 -2.19 5.44 4.67
N ILE A 35 -0.88 5.53 4.48
CA ILE A 35 0.05 6.08 5.46
C ILE A 35 1.05 6.99 4.75
N PRO A 36 1.75 7.87 5.50
CA PRO A 36 2.91 8.55 4.95
C PRO A 36 3.97 7.52 4.57
N LEU A 37 4.65 7.74 3.46
CA LEU A 37 5.67 6.82 2.97
C LEU A 37 6.81 6.72 3.98
N PRO A 38 7.20 5.50 4.42
CA PRO A 38 8.35 5.35 5.31
C PRO A 38 9.63 5.89 4.67
N SER A 39 10.48 6.52 5.49
CA SER A 39 11.70 7.17 5.00
C SER A 39 12.68 6.21 4.33
N VAL A 40 12.59 4.91 4.62
CA VAL A 40 13.45 3.90 4.00
C VAL A 40 13.06 3.60 2.56
N ILE A 41 11.89 4.08 2.12
CA ILE A 41 11.40 3.88 0.76
C ILE A 41 11.46 5.22 0.04
N SER A 42 12.11 5.23 -1.12
CA SER A 42 12.16 6.40 -1.97
C SER A 42 11.12 6.24 -3.08
N ALA A 43 10.11 7.10 -3.07
CA ALA A 43 9.07 7.05 -4.10
C ALA A 43 8.44 8.43 -4.26
N GLY A 44 7.66 8.61 -5.31
CA GLY A 44 7.29 9.90 -5.81
C GLY A 44 6.35 10.75 -4.98
N CYS A 45 5.28 10.18 -4.42
CA CYS A 45 4.22 11.02 -3.86
C CYS A 45 4.22 11.18 -2.34
N GLY A 46 5.05 10.44 -1.64
CA GLY A 46 5.10 10.51 -0.18
C GLY A 46 3.97 9.80 0.54
N LEU A 47 3.11 9.08 -0.17
CA LEU A 47 2.03 8.29 0.39
C LEU A 47 2.18 6.84 0.01
N ALA A 48 1.74 5.95 0.89
CA ALA A 48 1.82 4.52 0.66
C ALA A 48 0.62 3.81 1.29
N TRP A 49 0.37 2.60 0.83
CA TRP A 49 -0.63 1.73 1.45
C TRP A 49 0.08 0.66 2.24
N THR A 50 -0.33 0.46 3.48
CA THR A 50 0.23 -0.61 4.31
C THR A 50 -0.82 -1.68 4.56
N THR A 51 -0.39 -2.93 4.54
CA THR A 51 -1.24 -4.07 4.89
C THR A 51 -0.37 -5.17 5.47
N GLU A 52 -1.00 -6.21 5.98
CA GLU A 52 -0.25 -7.36 6.51
C GLU A 52 0.36 -8.16 5.35
N PRO A 53 1.55 -8.77 5.56
CA PRO A 53 2.21 -9.53 4.48
C PRO A 53 1.34 -10.63 3.87
N GLU A 54 0.52 -11.29 4.67
CA GLU A 54 -0.38 -12.34 4.19
C GLU A 54 -1.46 -11.82 3.25
N ASN A 55 -1.74 -10.52 3.26
CA ASN A 55 -2.71 -9.91 2.37
C ASN A 55 -2.11 -9.36 1.08
N LYS A 56 -0.79 -9.49 0.92
CA LYS A 56 -0.08 -8.96 -0.24
C LYS A 56 -0.63 -9.49 -1.55
N ASP A 57 -0.74 -10.80 -1.67
CA ASP A 57 -1.20 -11.43 -2.92
C ASP A 57 -2.63 -11.03 -3.24
N LEU A 58 -3.51 -11.02 -2.24
CA LEU A 58 -4.88 -10.60 -2.43
C LEU A 58 -4.95 -9.14 -2.88
N THR A 59 -4.21 -8.27 -2.21
CA THR A 59 -4.19 -6.85 -2.54
C THR A 59 -3.72 -6.62 -3.97
N LEU A 60 -2.60 -7.25 -4.36
CA LEU A 60 -2.06 -7.10 -5.71
C LEU A 60 -3.02 -7.65 -6.76
N SER A 61 -3.70 -8.75 -6.47
CA SER A 61 -4.69 -9.34 -7.35
C SER A 61 -5.86 -8.39 -7.59
N VAL A 62 -6.35 -7.77 -6.52
CA VAL A 62 -7.45 -6.79 -6.61
C VAL A 62 -7.00 -5.57 -7.41
N LEU A 63 -5.79 -5.06 -7.17
CA LEU A 63 -5.28 -3.90 -7.92
C LEU A 63 -5.16 -4.21 -9.40
N LYS A 64 -4.74 -5.43 -9.74
CA LYS A 64 -4.66 -5.84 -11.14
C LYS A 64 -6.03 -5.81 -11.79
N GLU A 65 -7.06 -6.28 -11.09
CA GLU A 65 -8.43 -6.24 -11.59
C GLU A 65 -8.93 -4.81 -11.77
N GLU A 66 -8.54 -3.91 -10.87
CA GLU A 66 -8.96 -2.51 -10.92
C GLU A 66 -8.09 -1.67 -11.87
N GLY A 67 -7.02 -2.23 -12.40
CA GLY A 67 -6.16 -1.52 -13.34
C GLY A 67 -5.19 -0.54 -12.71
N LEU A 68 -4.91 -0.68 -11.40
CA LEU A 68 -3.98 0.19 -10.70
C LEU A 68 -2.67 -0.56 -10.44
N LYS A 69 -1.53 0.06 -10.81
CA LYS A 69 -0.20 -0.50 -10.54
C LYS A 69 0.50 0.30 -9.47
N PRO A 70 0.96 -0.33 -8.38
CA PRO A 70 1.84 0.37 -7.45
C PRO A 70 3.20 0.63 -8.10
N ALA A 71 3.87 1.69 -7.66
CA ALA A 71 5.22 2.00 -8.16
C ALA A 71 6.23 0.99 -7.64
N SER A 72 6.06 0.54 -6.38
CA SER A 72 6.90 -0.49 -5.81
C SER A 72 6.17 -1.21 -4.68
N VAL A 73 6.65 -2.39 -4.35
CA VAL A 73 6.10 -3.23 -3.28
C VAL A 73 7.24 -3.61 -2.36
N HIS A 74 7.08 -3.40 -1.07
CA HIS A 74 8.11 -3.68 -0.07
C HIS A 74 7.52 -4.43 1.10
N GLU A 75 8.37 -5.21 1.76
CA GLU A 75 8.02 -5.80 3.06
C GLU A 75 9.04 -5.29 4.06
N ILE A 76 8.61 -4.47 5.00
CA ILE A 76 9.50 -3.85 5.98
C ILE A 76 8.88 -3.92 7.36
N VAL A 77 9.75 -3.86 8.37
CA VAL A 77 9.35 -3.85 9.78
C VAL A 77 9.26 -2.41 10.23
N PHE A 78 8.10 -2.01 10.70
CA PHE A 78 7.96 -0.68 11.31
C PHE A 78 6.70 -0.55 12.15
#